data_2e84b64d2c979346b771ae81e6322764
#
_entry.id   2e84b64d2c979346b771ae81e6322764
#
_cell.length_a   1.000
_cell.length_b   1.000
_cell.length_c   1.000
_cell.angle_alpha   90.00
_cell.angle_beta   90.00
_cell.angle_gamma   90.00
#
_symmetry.space_group_name_H-M   'P 1'
#
loop_
_entity.id
_entity.type
_entity.pdbx_description
1 polymer ?
#
loop_
_entity_poly.entity_id
_entity_poly.type
_entity_poly.pdbx_seq_one_letter_code
_entity_poly.pdbx_strand_id
1 'polypeptide(L)'
;RFKPATSYKVHLSTALLKFTRGQLSLDATTLSFRTPDLAIGAVQTWWTLSNTSNELLTFHASINFNYDVDPSVLAAAITGEVNGKKVQFTVPEQNVSTNIQVQAEGLNRSDAGKGKYSINIAKGLKCTECNNGAPALKFEGDLYPITNLEITGTETDFENGEGIIRIFTNQPVLMADIEKLIKIEPTIVYRVETLESGILLRGGFTAGSAYELAISNKIQGLLGGSLENDYFATVNFGEQEPGITF
;
A
#
# COMPACT_ATOMS: atom_id res chain seq x y z
N ARG A 1 24.89 15.30 -5.98
CA ARG A 1 24.01 14.23 -6.46
C ARG A 1 24.13 14.14 -7.99
N PHE A 2 24.17 12.92 -8.53
CA PHE A 2 24.17 12.73 -9.99
C PHE A 2 22.76 12.98 -10.56
N LYS A 3 22.69 13.65 -11.72
CA LYS A 3 21.41 13.88 -12.40
C LYS A 3 20.88 12.58 -13.00
N PRO A 4 19.55 12.36 -13.01
CA PRO A 4 18.92 11.21 -13.66
C PRO A 4 19.23 11.13 -15.17
N ALA A 5 19.12 9.93 -15.74
CA ALA A 5 19.21 9.67 -17.18
C ALA A 5 20.45 10.32 -17.86
N THR A 6 21.55 10.48 -17.11
CA THR A 6 22.72 11.24 -17.53
C THR A 6 23.94 10.36 -17.59
N SER A 7 24.73 10.48 -18.69
CA SER A 7 26.02 9.80 -18.82
C SER A 7 27.12 10.65 -18.19
N TYR A 8 27.93 10.00 -17.38
CA TYR A 8 29.09 10.61 -16.70
C TYR A 8 30.37 9.93 -17.10
N LYS A 9 31.43 10.72 -17.15
CA LYS A 9 32.80 10.24 -17.28
C LYS A 9 33.59 10.71 -16.08
N VAL A 10 34.15 9.79 -15.35
CA VAL A 10 35.05 10.06 -14.21
C VAL A 10 36.46 9.82 -14.65
N HIS A 11 37.27 10.85 -14.60
CA HIS A 11 38.69 10.75 -14.88
C HIS A 11 39.46 10.57 -13.56
N LEU A 12 40.14 9.46 -13.42
CA LEU A 12 41.01 9.17 -12.28
C LEU A 12 42.36 9.75 -12.52
N SER A 13 42.80 10.66 -11.65
CA SER A 13 44.15 11.22 -11.75
C SER A 13 45.18 10.17 -11.38
N THR A 14 46.24 10.05 -12.17
CA THR A 14 47.39 9.19 -11.86
C THR A 14 48.10 9.60 -10.56
N ALA A 15 47.87 10.82 -10.07
CA ALA A 15 48.34 11.26 -8.75
C ALA A 15 47.73 10.43 -7.60
N LEU A 16 46.51 9.87 -7.77
CA LEU A 16 45.90 8.95 -6.79
C LEU A 16 46.73 7.68 -6.58
N LEU A 17 47.43 7.20 -7.62
CA LEU A 17 48.29 6.00 -7.54
C LEU A 17 49.48 6.17 -6.59
N LYS A 18 49.94 7.41 -6.40
CA LYS A 18 51.02 7.72 -5.45
C LYS A 18 50.67 7.43 -4.00
N PHE A 19 49.37 7.48 -3.65
CA PHE A 19 48.91 7.22 -2.30
C PHE A 19 48.68 5.72 -2.01
N THR A 20 48.60 4.87 -3.02
CA THR A 20 48.31 3.44 -2.87
C THR A 20 49.58 2.57 -2.71
N ARG A 21 50.78 3.17 -2.66
CA ARG A 21 52.06 2.47 -2.56
C ARG A 21 52.23 1.30 -3.55
N GLY A 22 51.65 1.45 -4.74
CA GLY A 22 51.74 0.42 -5.80
C GLY A 22 50.77 -0.77 -5.64
N GLN A 23 49.83 -0.72 -4.68
CA GLN A 23 48.86 -1.79 -4.47
C GLN A 23 47.62 -1.74 -5.41
N LEU A 24 47.45 -0.66 -6.15
CA LEU A 24 46.39 -0.52 -7.16
C LEU A 24 46.99 -0.31 -8.53
N SER A 25 46.69 -1.19 -9.47
CA SER A 25 46.86 -0.95 -10.90
C SER A 25 45.52 -0.47 -11.47
N LEU A 26 45.51 0.61 -12.23
CA LEU A 26 44.35 1.07 -12.94
C LEU A 26 44.49 0.64 -14.40
N ASP A 27 43.66 -0.32 -14.82
CA ASP A 27 43.60 -0.75 -16.22
C ASP A 27 42.98 0.34 -17.12
N ALA A 28 42.23 1.28 -16.51
CA ALA A 28 41.67 2.43 -17.20
C ALA A 28 41.66 3.68 -16.30
N THR A 29 42.07 4.82 -16.86
CA THR A 29 42.03 6.13 -16.18
C THR A 29 40.67 6.83 -16.32
N THR A 30 39.75 6.27 -17.08
CA THR A 30 38.42 6.84 -17.33
C THR A 30 37.36 5.77 -17.10
N LEU A 31 36.45 6.04 -16.17
CA LEU A 31 35.25 5.25 -15.94
C LEU A 31 34.07 5.99 -16.54
N SER A 32 33.21 5.29 -17.28
CA SER A 32 31.98 5.83 -17.81
C SER A 32 30.79 5.07 -17.20
N PHE A 33 29.80 5.78 -16.73
CA PHE A 33 28.53 5.21 -16.28
C PHE A 33 27.37 6.12 -16.66
N ARG A 34 26.18 5.55 -16.68
CA ARG A 34 24.93 6.29 -16.89
C ARG A 34 24.00 6.04 -15.71
N THR A 35 23.41 7.11 -15.19
CA THR A 35 22.35 6.99 -14.19
C THR A 35 21.09 6.46 -14.85
N PRO A 36 20.25 5.67 -14.13
CA PRO A 36 19.04 5.10 -14.68
C PRO A 36 18.09 6.15 -15.27
N ASP A 37 17.30 5.74 -16.25
CA ASP A 37 16.16 6.51 -16.72
C ASP A 37 15.02 6.47 -15.68
N LEU A 38 14.02 7.37 -15.82
CA LEU A 38 12.82 7.29 -15.01
C LEU A 38 12.11 5.95 -15.26
N ALA A 39 11.77 5.28 -14.17
CA ALA A 39 11.14 3.95 -14.20
C ALA A 39 10.13 3.79 -13.06
N ILE A 40 9.16 2.91 -13.25
CA ILE A 40 8.25 2.44 -12.20
C ILE A 40 8.97 1.31 -11.45
N GLY A 41 9.12 1.46 -10.13
CA GLY A 41 9.72 0.44 -9.26
C GLY A 41 8.69 -0.54 -8.73
N ALA A 42 7.58 -0.02 -8.19
CA ALA A 42 6.49 -0.81 -7.62
C ALA A 42 5.15 -0.09 -7.76
N VAL A 43 4.07 -0.85 -7.72
CA VAL A 43 2.71 -0.33 -7.66
C VAL A 43 1.95 -1.09 -6.58
N GLN A 44 1.31 -0.34 -5.67
CA GLN A 44 0.38 -0.86 -4.68
C GLN A 44 -1.02 -0.44 -5.06
N THR A 45 -2.00 -1.33 -4.91
CA THR A 45 -3.39 -1.04 -5.33
C THR A 45 -4.36 -1.39 -4.23
N TRP A 46 -5.47 -0.63 -4.17
CA TRP A 46 -6.60 -0.89 -3.28
C TRP A 46 -7.90 -0.36 -3.87
N TRP A 47 -9.01 -0.69 -3.24
CA TRP A 47 -10.33 -0.28 -3.64
C TRP A 47 -11.01 0.51 -2.53
N THR A 48 -11.84 1.47 -2.92
CA THR A 48 -12.78 2.16 -2.01
C THR A 48 -14.15 2.24 -2.65
N LEU A 49 -15.17 2.58 -1.85
CA LEU A 49 -16.44 3.00 -2.42
C LEU A 49 -16.25 4.33 -3.16
N SER A 50 -17.01 4.51 -4.24
CA SER A 50 -17.03 5.79 -4.94
C SER A 50 -17.71 6.86 -4.06
N ASN A 51 -17.18 8.06 -4.08
CA ASN A 51 -17.79 9.21 -3.39
C ASN A 51 -19.15 9.63 -3.98
N THR A 52 -19.46 9.15 -5.19
CA THR A 52 -20.70 9.52 -5.92
C THR A 52 -21.80 8.49 -5.81
N SER A 53 -21.50 7.24 -5.49
CA SER A 53 -22.47 6.16 -5.39
C SER A 53 -21.92 4.98 -4.58
N ASN A 54 -22.70 4.46 -3.68
CA ASN A 54 -22.38 3.23 -2.91
C ASN A 54 -22.37 1.95 -3.75
N GLU A 55 -22.85 2.01 -5.01
CA GLU A 55 -22.84 0.88 -5.94
C GLU A 55 -21.57 0.80 -6.78
N LEU A 56 -20.85 1.93 -6.88
CA LEU A 56 -19.63 2.06 -7.66
C LEU A 56 -18.40 2.02 -6.77
N LEU A 57 -17.30 1.62 -7.38
CA LEU A 57 -16.00 1.55 -6.76
C LEU A 57 -15.03 2.53 -7.40
N THR A 58 -14.03 2.93 -6.62
CA THR A 58 -12.84 3.63 -7.08
C THR A 58 -11.64 2.72 -6.91
N PHE A 59 -10.93 2.50 -8.00
CA PHE A 59 -9.64 1.82 -8.02
C PHE A 59 -8.54 2.83 -7.75
N HIS A 60 -7.71 2.56 -6.77
CA HIS A 60 -6.55 3.37 -6.41
C HIS A 60 -5.27 2.63 -6.73
N ALA A 61 -4.26 3.38 -7.13
CA ALA A 61 -2.91 2.87 -7.26
C ALA A 61 -1.89 3.89 -6.73
N SER A 62 -0.95 3.42 -5.94
CA SER A 62 0.24 4.17 -5.49
C SER A 62 1.42 3.71 -6.33
N ILE A 63 1.91 4.60 -7.19
CA ILE A 63 3.00 4.31 -8.14
C ILE A 63 4.30 4.83 -7.55
N ASN A 64 5.26 3.93 -7.33
CA ASN A 64 6.56 4.27 -6.82
C ASN A 64 7.57 4.39 -7.97
N PHE A 65 8.07 5.59 -8.19
CA PHE A 65 9.10 5.91 -9.18
C PHE A 65 10.49 5.94 -8.55
N ASN A 66 11.51 5.73 -9.33
CA ASN A 66 12.91 5.87 -8.90
C ASN A 66 13.39 7.32 -8.74
N TYR A 67 12.60 8.30 -9.20
CA TYR A 67 12.87 9.75 -9.09
C TYR A 67 11.56 10.51 -8.87
N ASP A 68 11.68 11.74 -8.34
CA ASP A 68 10.53 12.62 -8.09
C ASP A 68 9.81 13.02 -9.38
N VAL A 69 8.50 12.85 -9.40
CA VAL A 69 7.62 13.16 -10.52
C VAL A 69 6.62 14.24 -10.10
N ASP A 70 6.32 15.16 -11.01
CA ASP A 70 5.25 16.13 -10.82
C ASP A 70 3.89 15.47 -11.14
N PRO A 71 2.97 15.44 -10.16
CA PRO A 71 1.64 14.85 -10.35
C PRO A 71 0.86 15.44 -11.52
N SER A 72 1.00 16.74 -11.77
CA SER A 72 0.28 17.43 -12.85
C SER A 72 0.76 16.97 -14.24
N VAL A 73 2.05 16.68 -14.37
CA VAL A 73 2.63 16.16 -15.62
C VAL A 73 2.23 14.70 -15.82
N LEU A 74 2.19 13.92 -14.75
CA LEU A 74 1.74 12.52 -14.79
C LEU A 74 0.26 12.44 -15.21
N ALA A 75 -0.62 13.31 -14.69
CA ALA A 75 -2.04 13.31 -14.99
C ALA A 75 -2.35 13.38 -16.48
N ALA A 76 -1.54 14.14 -17.24
CA ALA A 76 -1.69 14.28 -18.69
C ALA A 76 -1.18 13.06 -19.49
N ALA A 77 -0.37 12.19 -18.87
CA ALA A 77 0.34 11.11 -19.54
C ALA A 77 -0.16 9.70 -19.18
N ILE A 78 -0.98 9.56 -18.12
CA ILE A 78 -1.36 8.27 -17.56
C ILE A 78 -2.71 7.78 -18.08
N THR A 79 -2.75 6.50 -18.45
CA THR A 79 -3.96 5.75 -18.82
C THR A 79 -3.82 4.31 -18.34
N GLY A 80 -4.88 3.52 -18.42
CA GLY A 80 -4.75 2.08 -18.08
C GLY A 80 -5.98 1.28 -18.35
N GLU A 81 -5.94 0.05 -17.84
CA GLU A 81 -7.05 -0.89 -17.90
C GLU A 81 -7.20 -1.57 -16.53
N VAL A 82 -8.43 -1.80 -16.13
CA VAL A 82 -8.78 -2.55 -14.94
C VAL A 82 -9.74 -3.65 -15.37
N ASN A 83 -9.30 -4.90 -15.20
CA ASN A 83 -10.04 -6.10 -15.61
C ASN A 83 -10.54 -6.04 -17.08
N GLY A 84 -9.67 -5.55 -17.99
CA GLY A 84 -9.99 -5.41 -19.43
C GLY A 84 -10.80 -4.16 -19.79
N LYS A 85 -11.28 -3.41 -18.81
CA LYS A 85 -12.00 -2.14 -19.01
C LYS A 85 -11.00 -0.99 -19.04
N LYS A 86 -10.98 -0.23 -20.13
CA LYS A 86 -10.16 0.99 -20.23
C LYS A 86 -10.63 2.03 -19.22
N VAL A 87 -9.67 2.59 -18.50
CA VAL A 87 -9.90 3.61 -17.48
C VAL A 87 -9.03 4.83 -17.76
N GLN A 88 -9.57 5.99 -17.40
CA GLN A 88 -8.80 7.23 -17.30
C GLN A 88 -8.44 7.43 -15.83
N PHE A 89 -7.16 7.49 -15.54
CA PHE A 89 -6.71 7.83 -14.20
C PHE A 89 -6.78 9.33 -13.96
N THR A 90 -7.26 9.69 -12.80
CA THR A 90 -7.11 11.03 -12.22
C THR A 90 -5.98 11.00 -11.18
N VAL A 91 -5.29 12.11 -11.05
CA VAL A 91 -4.22 12.29 -10.07
C VAL A 91 -4.71 13.30 -9.05
N PRO A 92 -5.03 12.87 -7.79
CA PRO A 92 -5.43 13.79 -6.73
C PRO A 92 -4.35 14.85 -6.47
N GLU A 93 -4.74 15.98 -5.90
CA GLU A 93 -3.80 17.03 -5.51
C GLU A 93 -2.82 16.51 -4.48
N GLN A 94 -1.54 16.53 -4.82
CA GLN A 94 -0.46 16.03 -3.99
C GLN A 94 0.86 16.69 -4.37
N ASN A 95 1.86 16.59 -3.50
CA ASN A 95 3.18 17.15 -3.75
C ASN A 95 3.99 16.31 -4.74
N VAL A 96 4.98 16.95 -5.34
CA VAL A 96 6.05 16.30 -6.10
C VAL A 96 6.72 15.24 -5.21
N SER A 97 6.79 14.00 -5.69
CA SER A 97 7.29 12.87 -4.90
C SER A 97 7.73 11.73 -5.81
N THR A 98 8.46 10.76 -5.25
CA THR A 98 8.70 9.45 -5.86
C THR A 98 7.47 8.54 -5.77
N ASN A 99 6.53 8.81 -4.86
CA ASN A 99 5.31 8.04 -4.69
C ASN A 99 4.11 8.90 -5.07
N ILE A 100 3.43 8.54 -6.15
CA ILE A 100 2.27 9.27 -6.67
C ILE A 100 1.03 8.38 -6.62
N GLN A 101 -0.01 8.90 -5.98
CA GLN A 101 -1.32 8.25 -5.96
C GLN A 101 -2.13 8.64 -7.18
N VAL A 102 -2.81 7.67 -7.76
CA VAL A 102 -3.74 7.85 -8.88
C VAL A 102 -5.02 7.06 -8.61
N GLN A 103 -6.12 7.46 -9.22
CA GLN A 103 -7.40 6.78 -9.03
C GLN A 103 -8.21 6.72 -10.33
N ALA A 104 -9.02 5.67 -10.45
CA ALA A 104 -10.00 5.50 -11.53
C ALA A 104 -11.38 5.24 -10.91
N GLU A 105 -12.32 6.12 -11.19
CA GLU A 105 -13.68 6.10 -10.62
C GLU A 105 -14.69 5.41 -11.54
N GLY A 106 -15.87 5.12 -10.99
CA GLY A 106 -17.02 4.61 -11.76
C GLY A 106 -16.88 3.17 -12.22
N LEU A 107 -16.17 2.35 -11.46
CA LEU A 107 -16.03 0.92 -11.70
C LEU A 107 -17.13 0.15 -10.96
N ASN A 108 -17.68 -0.89 -11.60
CA ASN A 108 -18.65 -1.75 -10.95
C ASN A 108 -17.96 -2.79 -10.06
N ARG A 109 -18.68 -3.40 -9.13
CA ARG A 109 -18.15 -4.48 -8.29
C ARG A 109 -17.63 -5.67 -9.10
N SER A 110 -18.23 -5.94 -10.28
CA SER A 110 -17.73 -6.97 -11.20
C SER A 110 -16.35 -6.65 -11.78
N ASP A 111 -16.00 -5.36 -11.90
CA ASP A 111 -14.69 -4.93 -12.40
C ASP A 111 -13.58 -5.19 -11.36
N ALA A 112 -13.96 -5.33 -10.09
CA ALA A 112 -13.05 -5.58 -8.96
C ALA A 112 -12.86 -7.08 -8.63
N GLY A 113 -13.33 -7.97 -9.49
CA GLY A 113 -13.11 -9.40 -9.38
C GLY A 113 -11.64 -9.79 -9.65
N LYS A 114 -11.39 -11.10 -9.63
CA LYS A 114 -10.08 -11.64 -10.01
C LYS A 114 -9.74 -11.26 -11.44
N GLY A 115 -8.60 -10.66 -11.68
CA GLY A 115 -8.18 -10.24 -13.01
C GLY A 115 -6.84 -9.50 -12.97
N LYS A 116 -6.65 -8.62 -13.93
CA LYS A 116 -5.41 -7.84 -14.08
C LYS A 116 -5.71 -6.37 -14.25
N TYR A 117 -4.75 -5.55 -13.86
CA TYR A 117 -4.73 -4.14 -14.20
C TYR A 117 -3.45 -3.80 -14.97
N SER A 118 -3.52 -2.74 -15.76
CA SER A 118 -2.35 -2.14 -16.38
C SER A 118 -2.36 -0.62 -16.19
N ILE A 119 -1.17 -0.08 -15.97
CA ILE A 119 -0.89 1.35 -15.93
C ILE A 119 0.05 1.66 -17.08
N ASN A 120 -0.36 2.55 -17.96
CA ASN A 120 0.41 2.96 -19.13
C ASN A 120 0.71 4.45 -19.03
N ILE A 121 1.97 4.80 -19.14
CA ILE A 121 2.44 6.20 -19.14
C ILE A 121 3.05 6.49 -20.50
N ALA A 122 2.53 7.51 -21.16
CA ALA A 122 2.99 7.92 -22.47
C ALA A 122 4.47 8.33 -22.45
N LYS A 123 5.15 8.15 -23.59
CA LYS A 123 6.53 8.60 -23.79
C LYS A 123 6.63 10.11 -23.51
N GLY A 124 7.68 10.50 -22.83
CA GLY A 124 8.01 11.90 -22.59
C GLY A 124 7.79 12.39 -21.16
N LEU A 125 7.26 11.54 -20.25
CA LEU A 125 7.19 11.89 -18.83
C LEU A 125 8.61 12.22 -18.31
N LYS A 126 8.74 13.36 -17.63
CA LYS A 126 10.01 13.81 -17.03
C LYS A 126 9.94 13.73 -15.51
N CYS A 127 11.01 13.31 -14.88
CA CYS A 127 11.21 13.59 -13.47
C CYS A 127 11.65 15.05 -13.28
N THR A 128 11.56 15.58 -12.08
CA THR A 128 11.85 17.00 -11.77
C THR A 128 13.29 17.43 -12.16
N GLU A 129 14.24 16.52 -12.02
CA GLU A 129 15.65 16.75 -12.36
C GLU A 129 16.06 16.15 -13.72
N CYS A 130 15.11 15.56 -14.47
CA CYS A 130 15.37 14.92 -15.75
C CYS A 130 15.42 15.93 -16.90
N ASN A 131 16.50 15.94 -17.68
CA ASN A 131 16.60 16.75 -18.89
C ASN A 131 15.73 16.16 -20.02
N ASN A 132 15.66 14.83 -20.11
CA ASN A 132 14.97 14.10 -21.17
C ASN A 132 13.74 13.38 -20.62
N GLY A 133 12.69 13.25 -21.45
CA GLY A 133 11.53 12.43 -21.12
C GLY A 133 11.87 10.93 -21.18
N ALA A 134 11.21 10.18 -20.31
CA ALA A 134 11.29 8.72 -20.29
C ALA A 134 10.72 8.09 -21.57
N PRO A 135 11.10 6.87 -21.93
CA PRO A 135 10.34 6.05 -22.87
C PRO A 135 8.92 5.83 -22.34
N ALA A 136 8.04 5.26 -23.15
CA ALA A 136 6.75 4.82 -22.65
C ALA A 136 6.95 3.78 -21.54
N LEU A 137 6.26 3.96 -20.40
CA LEU A 137 6.34 3.05 -19.27
C LEU A 137 5.04 2.26 -19.19
N LYS A 138 5.14 0.97 -18.86
CA LYS A 138 4.02 0.08 -18.64
C LYS A 138 4.26 -0.72 -17.37
N PHE A 139 3.22 -0.86 -16.56
CA PHE A 139 3.18 -1.75 -15.42
C PHE A 139 1.91 -2.60 -15.48
N GLU A 140 2.03 -3.89 -15.21
CA GLU A 140 0.91 -4.82 -15.13
C GLU A 140 0.97 -5.55 -13.80
N GLY A 141 -0.19 -5.77 -13.20
CA GLY A 141 -0.32 -6.48 -11.93
C GLY A 141 -1.63 -7.24 -11.84
N ASP A 142 -1.69 -8.13 -10.87
CA ASP A 142 -2.90 -8.87 -10.56
C ASP A 142 -3.80 -8.06 -9.63
N LEU A 143 -5.11 -8.13 -9.87
CA LEU A 143 -6.12 -7.58 -8.98
C LEU A 143 -6.36 -8.57 -7.84
N TYR A 144 -6.34 -8.07 -6.61
CA TYR A 144 -6.82 -8.82 -5.47
C TYR A 144 -8.34 -8.76 -5.44
N PRO A 145 -9.03 -9.91 -5.47
CA PRO A 145 -10.48 -9.94 -5.46
C PRO A 145 -11.01 -9.38 -4.12
N ILE A 146 -11.92 -8.42 -4.20
CA ILE A 146 -12.62 -7.87 -3.04
C ILE A 146 -13.95 -8.60 -2.74
N THR A 147 -14.27 -9.64 -3.51
CA THR A 147 -15.48 -10.44 -3.33
C THR A 147 -15.45 -11.29 -2.06
N ASN A 148 -14.26 -11.51 -1.48
CA ASN A 148 -14.09 -12.21 -0.21
C ASN A 148 -13.57 -11.25 0.84
N LEU A 149 -14.21 -11.23 2.00
CA LEU A 149 -13.62 -10.63 3.18
C LEU A 149 -12.63 -11.63 3.77
N GLU A 150 -11.43 -11.18 4.06
CA GLU A 150 -10.38 -12.00 4.68
C GLU A 150 -9.86 -11.31 5.93
N ILE A 151 -9.69 -12.07 7.01
CA ILE A 151 -8.97 -11.62 8.19
C ILE A 151 -7.50 -11.93 7.97
N THR A 152 -6.67 -10.89 7.92
CA THR A 152 -5.24 -10.99 7.60
C THR A 152 -4.36 -11.09 8.84
N GLY A 153 -4.91 -10.78 10.02
CA GLY A 153 -4.20 -10.87 11.28
C GLY A 153 -4.96 -10.31 12.47
N THR A 154 -4.44 -10.55 13.66
CA THR A 154 -4.93 -9.98 14.91
C THR A 154 -3.74 -9.49 15.75
N GLU A 155 -3.92 -8.37 16.44
CA GLU A 155 -2.96 -7.81 17.39
C GLU A 155 -3.67 -7.41 18.68
N THR A 156 -2.98 -7.55 19.80
CA THR A 156 -3.45 -7.13 21.12
C THR A 156 -2.54 -6.04 21.68
N ASP A 157 -3.13 -5.07 22.38
CA ASP A 157 -2.40 -3.97 22.99
C ASP A 157 -3.22 -3.39 24.15
N PHE A 158 -2.64 -2.44 24.88
CA PHE A 158 -3.32 -1.62 25.89
C PHE A 158 -3.21 -0.16 25.54
N GLU A 159 -4.35 0.51 25.47
CA GLU A 159 -4.43 1.97 25.25
C GLU A 159 -5.30 2.62 26.31
N ASN A 160 -4.78 3.65 26.96
CA ASN A 160 -5.50 4.42 27.99
C ASN A 160 -6.08 3.55 29.13
N GLY A 161 -5.42 2.43 29.47
CA GLY A 161 -5.88 1.51 30.51
C GLY A 161 -6.95 0.50 30.09
N GLU A 162 -7.38 0.51 28.83
CA GLU A 162 -8.26 -0.49 28.26
C GLU A 162 -7.45 -1.44 27.35
N GLY A 163 -7.77 -2.73 27.39
CA GLY A 163 -7.23 -3.68 26.45
C GLY A 163 -7.93 -3.53 25.08
N ILE A 164 -7.16 -3.71 24.03
CA ILE A 164 -7.64 -3.65 22.65
C ILE A 164 -7.24 -4.88 21.86
N ILE A 165 -8.13 -5.31 20.95
CA ILE A 165 -7.84 -6.29 19.91
C ILE A 165 -8.06 -5.60 18.58
N ARG A 166 -7.02 -5.51 17.75
CA ARG A 166 -7.11 -5.10 16.35
C ARG A 166 -7.23 -6.33 15.48
N ILE A 167 -8.27 -6.37 14.67
CA ILE A 167 -8.53 -7.44 13.70
C ILE A 167 -8.36 -6.82 12.32
N PHE A 168 -7.30 -7.18 11.63
CA PHE A 168 -6.99 -6.65 10.30
C PHE A 168 -7.76 -7.42 9.23
N THR A 169 -8.31 -6.69 8.27
CA THR A 169 -9.04 -7.26 7.14
C THR A 169 -8.54 -6.69 5.82
N ASN A 170 -8.77 -7.41 4.73
CA ASN A 170 -8.40 -6.96 3.38
C ASN A 170 -9.29 -5.84 2.82
N GLN A 171 -10.37 -5.48 3.51
CA GLN A 171 -11.28 -4.40 3.18
C GLN A 171 -12.00 -3.89 4.45
N PRO A 172 -12.52 -2.65 4.48
CA PRO A 172 -13.33 -2.16 5.59
C PRO A 172 -14.55 -3.05 5.82
N VAL A 173 -15.02 -3.12 7.05
CA VAL A 173 -16.13 -3.97 7.47
C VAL A 173 -17.38 -3.13 7.71
N LEU A 174 -18.57 -3.66 7.33
CA LEU A 174 -19.86 -3.02 7.63
C LEU A 174 -20.15 -3.07 9.13
N MET A 175 -20.47 -1.90 9.71
CA MET A 175 -20.77 -1.77 11.15
C MET A 175 -22.10 -2.40 11.56
N ALA A 176 -23.03 -2.58 10.62
CA ALA A 176 -24.37 -3.09 10.92
C ALA A 176 -24.32 -4.46 11.60
N ASP A 177 -24.86 -4.54 12.81
CA ASP A 177 -24.96 -5.77 13.63
C ASP A 177 -23.64 -6.50 13.94
N ILE A 178 -22.50 -5.85 13.74
CA ILE A 178 -21.17 -6.46 13.88
C ILE A 178 -20.94 -7.04 15.28
N GLU A 179 -21.43 -6.39 16.32
CA GLU A 179 -21.31 -6.84 17.71
C GLU A 179 -21.95 -8.22 17.94
N LYS A 180 -23.02 -8.55 17.21
CA LYS A 180 -23.69 -9.85 17.30
C LYS A 180 -22.93 -10.97 16.59
N LEU A 181 -22.00 -10.61 15.72
CA LEU A 181 -21.22 -11.52 14.90
C LEU A 181 -19.85 -11.84 15.50
N ILE A 182 -19.49 -11.16 16.58
CA ILE A 182 -18.22 -11.36 17.29
C ILE A 182 -18.50 -11.90 18.69
N LYS A 183 -17.76 -12.91 19.11
CA LYS A 183 -17.80 -13.49 20.45
C LYS A 183 -16.41 -13.58 21.05
N ILE A 184 -16.31 -13.29 22.34
CA ILE A 184 -15.08 -13.39 23.13
C ILE A 184 -15.35 -14.31 24.31
N GLU A 185 -14.49 -15.27 24.55
CA GLU A 185 -14.51 -16.15 25.72
C GLU A 185 -13.13 -16.12 26.44
N PRO A 186 -13.10 -15.95 27.78
CA PRO A 186 -14.25 -15.73 28.67
C PRO A 186 -14.97 -14.41 28.36
N THR A 187 -16.29 -14.40 28.58
CA THR A 187 -17.14 -13.25 28.28
C THR A 187 -16.69 -12.00 29.05
N ILE A 188 -16.49 -10.93 28.33
CA ILE A 188 -16.16 -9.58 28.85
C ILE A 188 -17.06 -8.53 28.21
N VAL A 189 -17.10 -7.36 28.82
CA VAL A 189 -17.75 -6.17 28.22
C VAL A 189 -16.75 -5.50 27.30
N TYR A 190 -17.10 -5.33 26.03
CA TYR A 190 -16.30 -4.63 25.03
C TYR A 190 -17.20 -3.81 24.11
N ARG A 191 -16.60 -2.84 23.41
CA ARG A 191 -17.22 -2.09 22.30
C ARG A 191 -16.47 -2.39 21.01
N VAL A 192 -17.20 -2.28 19.90
CA VAL A 192 -16.68 -2.54 18.56
C VAL A 192 -16.61 -1.24 17.79
N GLU A 193 -15.48 -0.98 17.17
CA GLU A 193 -15.27 0.15 16.26
C GLU A 193 -14.78 -0.41 14.92
N THR A 194 -15.22 0.18 13.80
CA THR A 194 -14.68 -0.18 12.47
C THR A 194 -13.58 0.78 12.07
N LEU A 195 -12.51 0.23 11.50
CA LEU A 195 -11.38 0.96 10.96
C LEU A 195 -11.33 0.75 9.44
N GLU A 196 -10.59 1.58 8.73
CA GLU A 196 -10.32 1.36 7.30
C GLU A 196 -9.59 0.03 7.05
N SER A 197 -8.79 -0.42 8.01
CA SER A 197 -8.02 -1.67 7.95
C SER A 197 -8.67 -2.84 8.70
N GLY A 198 -9.93 -2.71 9.17
CA GLY A 198 -10.60 -3.80 9.87
C GLY A 198 -11.50 -3.39 11.04
N ILE A 199 -11.32 -4.08 12.19
CA ILE A 199 -12.16 -3.96 13.38
C ILE A 199 -11.27 -3.74 14.60
N LEU A 200 -11.70 -2.86 15.50
CA LEU A 200 -11.12 -2.64 16.80
C LEU A 200 -12.12 -3.05 17.88
N LEU A 201 -11.72 -3.98 18.73
CA LEU A 201 -12.44 -4.31 19.96
C LEU A 201 -11.72 -3.63 21.12
N ARG A 202 -12.46 -2.91 21.94
CA ARG A 202 -11.92 -2.20 23.11
C ARG A 202 -12.74 -2.55 24.34
N GLY A 203 -12.10 -2.99 25.43
CA GLY A 203 -12.81 -3.44 26.63
C GLY A 203 -11.93 -3.84 27.80
N GLY A 204 -12.56 -4.55 28.75
CA GLY A 204 -11.92 -4.97 29.99
C GLY A 204 -11.02 -6.18 29.89
N PHE A 205 -10.19 -6.25 28.85
CA PHE A 205 -9.19 -7.31 28.72
C PHE A 205 -8.11 -7.19 29.79
N THR A 206 -7.63 -8.32 30.27
CA THR A 206 -6.66 -8.38 31.38
C THR A 206 -5.29 -8.77 30.87
N ALA A 207 -4.24 -8.09 31.34
CA ALA A 207 -2.86 -8.42 31.04
C ALA A 207 -2.51 -9.87 31.48
N GLY A 208 -1.69 -10.56 30.70
CA GLY A 208 -1.30 -11.94 30.95
C GLY A 208 -2.40 -12.96 30.67
N SER A 209 -3.55 -12.56 30.14
CA SER A 209 -4.71 -13.44 29.84
C SER A 209 -4.83 -13.77 28.38
N ALA A 210 -5.38 -14.94 28.09
CA ALA A 210 -5.76 -15.40 26.76
C ALA A 210 -7.28 -15.37 26.59
N TYR A 211 -7.73 -15.03 25.38
CA TYR A 211 -9.14 -15.01 25.01
C TYR A 211 -9.34 -15.74 23.68
N GLU A 212 -10.43 -16.49 23.60
CA GLU A 212 -10.87 -17.08 22.34
C GLU A 212 -11.77 -16.09 21.62
N LEU A 213 -11.36 -15.71 20.43
CA LEU A 213 -12.09 -14.83 19.51
C LEU A 213 -12.77 -15.68 18.45
N ALA A 214 -14.09 -15.51 18.31
CA ALA A 214 -14.86 -16.12 17.23
C ALA A 214 -15.59 -15.02 16.43
N ILE A 215 -15.47 -15.06 15.11
CA ILE A 215 -16.12 -14.13 14.18
C ILE A 215 -16.93 -14.94 13.18
N SER A 216 -18.24 -14.67 13.12
CA SER A 216 -19.14 -15.36 12.20
C SER A 216 -18.87 -15.01 10.74
N ASN A 217 -18.99 -15.98 9.85
CA ASN A 217 -18.91 -15.79 8.41
C ASN A 217 -20.01 -14.90 7.82
N LYS A 218 -21.01 -14.54 8.61
CA LYS A 218 -22.05 -13.57 8.23
C LYS A 218 -21.57 -12.13 8.22
N ILE A 219 -20.36 -11.87 8.74
CA ILE A 219 -19.74 -10.55 8.67
C ILE A 219 -19.49 -10.16 7.22
N GLN A 220 -19.78 -8.90 6.89
CA GLN A 220 -19.68 -8.41 5.53
C GLN A 220 -18.69 -7.26 5.42
N GLY A 221 -17.88 -7.28 4.37
CA GLY A 221 -17.05 -6.16 4.00
C GLY A 221 -17.84 -5.05 3.32
N LEU A 222 -17.37 -3.84 3.48
CA LEU A 222 -17.97 -2.63 2.89
C LEU A 222 -17.98 -2.71 1.36
N LEU A 223 -16.98 -3.34 0.77
CA LEU A 223 -16.86 -3.51 -0.68
C LEU A 223 -17.67 -4.71 -1.21
N GLY A 224 -18.36 -5.47 -0.34
CA GLY A 224 -19.30 -6.53 -0.70
C GLY A 224 -18.77 -7.96 -0.55
N GLY A 225 -17.64 -8.14 0.13
CA GLY A 225 -17.11 -9.47 0.49
C GLY A 225 -17.75 -10.01 1.77
N SER A 226 -17.70 -11.33 1.96
CA SER A 226 -18.02 -12.03 3.22
C SER A 226 -16.91 -13.03 3.54
N LEU A 227 -16.78 -13.44 4.80
CA LEU A 227 -15.90 -14.53 5.17
C LEU A 227 -16.40 -15.84 4.56
N GLU A 228 -15.47 -16.68 4.09
CA GLU A 228 -15.82 -18.01 3.57
C GLU A 228 -16.31 -18.94 4.70
N ASN A 229 -15.63 -18.88 5.86
CA ASN A 229 -15.93 -19.67 7.05
C ASN A 229 -15.88 -18.79 8.29
N ASP A 230 -16.46 -19.28 9.39
CA ASP A 230 -16.27 -18.66 10.70
C ASP A 230 -14.76 -18.62 11.03
N TYR A 231 -14.32 -17.50 11.60
CA TYR A 231 -12.93 -17.29 12.01
C TYR A 231 -12.78 -17.52 13.51
N PHE A 232 -11.74 -18.24 13.88
CA PHE A 232 -11.41 -18.52 15.29
C PHE A 232 -9.92 -18.22 15.52
N ALA A 233 -9.64 -17.57 16.64
CA ALA A 233 -8.27 -17.29 17.07
C ALA A 233 -8.18 -17.18 18.58
N THR A 234 -7.06 -17.64 19.13
CA THR A 234 -6.66 -17.34 20.50
C THR A 234 -5.84 -16.06 20.48
N VAL A 235 -6.27 -15.02 21.19
CA VAL A 235 -5.56 -13.76 21.33
C VAL A 235 -4.98 -13.65 22.74
N ASN A 236 -3.69 -13.33 22.82
CA ASN A 236 -2.95 -13.29 24.08
C ASN A 236 -2.57 -11.86 24.41
N PHE A 237 -2.97 -11.38 25.59
CA PHE A 237 -2.50 -10.11 26.12
C PHE A 237 -1.19 -10.34 26.88
N GLY A 238 -0.12 -9.70 26.46
CA GLY A 238 1.16 -9.71 27.17
C GLY A 238 1.05 -9.14 28.57
N GLU A 239 2.05 -9.42 29.41
CA GLU A 239 2.19 -8.72 30.70
C GLU A 239 2.43 -7.23 30.42
N GLN A 240 1.72 -6.36 31.15
CA GLN A 240 1.99 -4.92 31.10
C GLN A 240 3.32 -4.65 31.81
N GLU A 241 4.34 -4.24 31.07
CA GLU A 241 5.50 -3.66 31.70
C GLU A 241 5.09 -2.35 32.40
N PRO A 242 5.49 -2.13 33.66
CA PRO A 242 5.18 -0.88 34.36
C PRO A 242 5.92 0.27 33.66
N GLY A 243 5.19 0.99 32.83
CA GLY A 243 5.67 2.22 32.16
C GLY A 243 5.34 3.43 33.01
N ILE A 244 6.36 4.22 33.38
CA ILE A 244 6.17 5.56 33.96
C ILE A 244 6.19 6.52 32.77
N THR A 245 5.02 7.07 32.43
CA THR A 245 4.93 8.19 31.48
C THR A 245 5.09 9.49 32.27
N PHE A 246 6.11 10.29 31.94
CA PHE A 246 6.35 11.61 32.49
C PHE A 246 5.67 12.69 31.63
#